data_857cc59dcf5f6fc36815b1ff56a9bc75
#
_entry.id   857cc59dcf5f6fc36815b1ff56a9bc75
#
_cell.length_a   1.000
_cell.length_b   1.000
_cell.length_c   1.000
_cell.angle_alpha   90.00
_cell.angle_beta   90.00
_cell.angle_gamma   90.00
#
_symmetry.space_group_name_H-M   'P 1'
#
loop_
_entity.id
_entity.type
_entity.pdbx_description
1 polymer ?
#
loop_
_entity_poly.entity_id
_entity_poly.type
_entity_poly.pdbx_seq_one_letter_code
_entity_poly.pdbx_strand_id
1 'polypeptide(L)'
;MKFNVKTVCVMMLTALMTLISCGGNDHEPNGKTTPKPDVKLTETVTKYVGGDISLLSEYEKAGAIFKDKGTAVTPLVLFKKAGWNAMRLRFFVNPNQYKGADRDPNACQNLAYILPLAKRIKAAGLKLLLDFHYSDTWADPAKQWTPAAWAGLDDSQLAAKLKAYTAEVLTKMKQNGTEPDLIQTGNEISYGMLWGQNAAIARYCYPSSPQENWNRFTQLLHAATAACREICPKAKIILHTERVSTTQQHDNTNYQALLNFYQQMQLAKVDYDIIGLSYYPYFHGPMSELNAAISRLETSFSSKDIMLVETGYPYKWPVGGSTFDYTAQYPYSLQGQQRFTAALITMLKTHKRVTGLFWWWPEYNAFSTQLSGWYNAPLFDSTTGEATPALYELKKFAE
;
A
#
# COMPACT_ATOMS: atom_id res chain seq x y z
N MET A 1 -11.63 -48.32 27.27
CA MET A 1 -11.95 -47.84 28.60
C MET A 1 -12.84 -46.61 28.47
N LYS A 2 -14.11 -46.79 28.85
CA LYS A 2 -15.15 -45.74 28.85
C LYS A 2 -15.00 -44.91 30.11
N PHE A 3 -15.07 -43.58 30.05
CA PHE A 3 -15.51 -42.81 31.21
C PHE A 3 -16.42 -41.67 30.78
N ASN A 4 -17.45 -41.49 31.56
CA ASN A 4 -18.72 -40.85 31.38
C ASN A 4 -18.68 -39.29 31.59
N VAL A 5 -19.63 -38.70 30.92
CA VAL A 5 -20.22 -37.36 31.10
C VAL A 5 -20.74 -37.19 32.56
N LYS A 6 -20.55 -36.02 33.15
CA LYS A 6 -21.47 -35.48 34.16
C LYS A 6 -21.73 -33.99 33.91
N THR A 7 -22.93 -33.74 33.55
CA THR A 7 -23.74 -32.52 33.59
C THR A 7 -23.78 -31.95 35.03
N VAL A 8 -23.65 -30.63 35.17
CA VAL A 8 -24.18 -29.91 36.34
C VAL A 8 -24.92 -28.70 35.84
N CYS A 9 -26.20 -28.69 36.18
CA CYS A 9 -27.22 -27.67 35.97
C CYS A 9 -27.31 -26.67 37.14
N VAL A 10 -27.62 -25.43 36.83
CA VAL A 10 -28.58 -24.50 37.46
C VAL A 10 -28.24 -23.90 38.83
N MET A 11 -28.27 -22.56 38.95
CA MET A 11 -29.37 -21.86 39.63
C MET A 11 -29.37 -20.34 39.34
N MET A 12 -30.50 -19.85 38.87
CA MET A 12 -30.92 -18.47 38.91
C MET A 12 -31.18 -18.06 40.38
N LEU A 13 -30.86 -16.82 40.73
CA LEU A 13 -31.49 -16.15 41.86
C LEU A 13 -31.91 -14.74 41.48
N THR A 14 -33.17 -14.56 41.29
CA THR A 14 -33.93 -13.28 41.24
C THR A 14 -34.07 -12.71 42.64
N ALA A 15 -33.75 -11.44 42.83
CA ALA A 15 -34.18 -10.67 43.98
C ALA A 15 -34.92 -9.40 43.52
N LEU A 16 -36.21 -9.43 43.77
CA LEU A 16 -37.16 -8.36 43.66
C LEU A 16 -37.15 -7.59 44.99
N MET A 17 -37.05 -6.26 45.00
CA MET A 17 -37.51 -5.46 46.13
C MET A 17 -38.24 -4.23 45.65
N THR A 18 -39.40 -4.09 46.20
CA THR A 18 -40.47 -3.16 45.97
C THR A 18 -40.33 -1.87 46.79
N LEU A 19 -40.69 -0.78 46.17
CA LEU A 19 -41.45 0.41 46.57
C LEU A 19 -41.46 0.85 48.04
N ILE A 20 -41.32 2.17 48.25
CA ILE A 20 -42.34 3.01 48.98
C ILE A 20 -42.23 4.45 48.48
N SER A 21 -43.43 5.03 48.23
CA SER A 21 -43.84 6.34 47.77
C SER A 21 -44.01 7.32 48.95
N CYS A 22 -43.84 8.61 48.64
CA CYS A 22 -44.63 9.78 49.12
C CYS A 22 -43.92 11.02 48.58
N GLY A 23 -44.48 11.93 47.85
CA GLY A 23 -45.75 12.61 47.84
C GLY A 23 -45.50 14.12 47.90
N GLY A 24 -45.94 14.93 46.94
CA GLY A 24 -45.96 16.40 47.07
C GLY A 24 -45.85 17.19 45.78
N ASN A 25 -46.92 17.48 45.19
CA ASN A 25 -47.49 18.53 44.31
C ASN A 25 -46.68 19.62 43.61
N ASP A 26 -47.09 19.77 42.34
CA ASP A 26 -47.42 20.96 41.54
C ASP A 26 -46.34 21.79 40.86
N HIS A 27 -46.21 21.69 39.56
CA HIS A 27 -46.66 22.63 38.51
C HIS A 27 -46.09 22.23 37.13
N GLU A 28 -46.97 21.94 36.19
CA GLU A 28 -46.67 21.97 34.74
C GLU A 28 -46.47 23.42 34.27
N PRO A 29 -45.70 23.70 33.19
CA PRO A 29 -46.26 23.41 31.87
C PRO A 29 -45.29 22.93 30.78
N ASN A 30 -45.83 22.07 29.97
CA ASN A 30 -45.64 21.93 28.53
C ASN A 30 -44.29 22.24 27.88
N GLY A 31 -43.65 21.20 27.41
CA GLY A 31 -42.58 21.24 26.42
C GLY A 31 -42.19 19.85 25.98
N LYS A 32 -43.00 19.20 25.13
CA LYS A 32 -42.59 17.96 24.44
C LYS A 32 -41.41 18.25 23.51
N THR A 33 -40.21 18.08 23.98
CA THR A 33 -39.04 17.93 23.11
C THR A 33 -38.92 16.46 22.73
N THR A 34 -39.36 16.13 21.51
CA THR A 34 -39.01 14.89 20.85
C THR A 34 -37.48 14.82 20.75
N PRO A 35 -36.83 13.69 21.13
CA PRO A 35 -35.42 13.49 20.90
C PRO A 35 -35.17 13.55 19.39
N LYS A 36 -34.35 14.51 18.94
CA LYS A 36 -33.79 14.45 17.58
C LYS A 36 -33.08 13.10 17.44
N PRO A 37 -33.33 12.36 16.35
CA PRO A 37 -32.55 11.16 16.09
C PRO A 37 -31.08 11.57 15.97
N ASP A 38 -30.21 10.90 16.73
CA ASP A 38 -28.75 10.97 16.55
C ASP A 38 -28.44 10.63 15.11
N VAL A 39 -28.19 11.65 14.32
CA VAL A 39 -27.59 11.48 12.99
C VAL A 39 -26.17 10.97 13.26
N LYS A 40 -25.98 9.65 13.23
CA LYS A 40 -24.67 9.08 13.06
C LYS A 40 -24.10 9.70 11.78
N LEU A 41 -23.22 10.68 11.93
CA LEU A 41 -22.35 11.12 10.85
C LEU A 41 -21.58 9.87 10.43
N THR A 42 -21.95 9.29 9.30
CA THR A 42 -21.14 8.29 8.64
C THR A 42 -19.83 9.00 8.29
N GLU A 43 -18.75 8.69 9.02
CA GLU A 43 -17.42 9.14 8.65
C GLU A 43 -17.22 8.73 7.19
N THR A 44 -17.14 9.71 6.30
CA THR A 44 -16.82 9.47 4.90
C THR A 44 -15.36 9.00 4.85
N VAL A 45 -15.18 7.71 4.62
CA VAL A 45 -13.85 7.13 4.48
C VAL A 45 -13.15 7.81 3.30
N THR A 46 -12.04 8.50 3.59
CA THR A 46 -11.26 9.14 2.55
C THR A 46 -10.68 8.09 1.62
N LYS A 47 -11.03 8.14 0.34
CA LYS A 47 -10.43 7.29 -0.69
C LYS A 47 -9.27 8.00 -1.37
N TYR A 48 -8.17 7.27 -1.56
CA TYR A 48 -6.96 7.77 -2.21
C TYR A 48 -6.86 7.20 -3.62
N VAL A 49 -6.62 8.07 -4.58
CA VAL A 49 -6.33 7.68 -5.97
C VAL A 49 -5.09 8.41 -6.45
N GLY A 50 -4.16 7.66 -7.03
CA GLY A 50 -2.90 8.23 -7.45
C GLY A 50 -2.00 7.24 -8.17
N GLY A 51 -0.69 7.50 -8.10
CA GLY A 51 0.33 6.63 -8.69
C GLY A 51 1.71 6.88 -8.11
N ASP A 52 2.62 5.95 -8.35
CA ASP A 52 4.03 6.11 -8.03
C ASP A 52 4.71 6.89 -9.14
N ILE A 53 5.13 8.11 -8.83
CA ILE A 53 5.77 9.04 -9.78
C ILE A 53 7.24 9.30 -9.45
N SER A 54 7.88 8.34 -8.86
CA SER A 54 9.22 8.50 -8.29
C SER A 54 10.31 8.82 -9.29
N LEU A 55 10.11 8.55 -10.59
CA LEU A 55 11.07 8.88 -11.64
C LEU A 55 10.69 10.15 -12.43
N LEU A 56 9.61 10.82 -12.07
CA LEU A 56 9.12 12.01 -12.79
C LEU A 56 10.21 13.06 -13.00
N SER A 57 11.04 13.33 -11.99
CA SER A 57 12.12 14.31 -12.09
C SER A 57 13.16 13.96 -13.15
N GLU A 58 13.45 12.66 -13.36
CA GLU A 58 14.38 12.22 -14.41
C GLU A 58 13.75 12.34 -15.81
N TYR A 59 12.46 12.02 -15.96
CA TYR A 59 11.75 12.26 -17.22
C TYR A 59 11.74 13.74 -17.59
N GLU A 60 11.40 14.62 -16.63
CA GLU A 60 11.40 16.07 -16.87
C GLU A 60 12.80 16.58 -17.20
N LYS A 61 13.84 16.14 -16.50
CA LYS A 61 15.24 16.49 -16.77
C LYS A 61 15.70 15.99 -18.16
N ALA A 62 15.20 14.85 -18.59
CA ALA A 62 15.44 14.31 -19.94
C ALA A 62 14.61 15.02 -21.04
N GLY A 63 13.80 16.01 -20.69
CA GLY A 63 12.98 16.75 -21.63
C GLY A 63 11.70 16.02 -22.05
N ALA A 64 11.16 15.14 -21.22
CA ALA A 64 9.93 14.43 -21.53
C ALA A 64 8.75 15.37 -21.76
N ILE A 65 8.00 15.13 -22.83
CA ILE A 65 6.82 15.89 -23.21
C ILE A 65 5.57 15.07 -22.88
N PHE A 66 4.77 15.60 -21.96
CA PHE A 66 3.48 15.03 -21.56
C PHE A 66 2.38 15.91 -22.14
N LYS A 67 1.31 15.31 -22.67
CA LYS A 67 0.23 16.03 -23.32
C LYS A 67 -1.16 15.68 -22.76
N ASP A 68 -2.04 16.69 -22.77
CA ASP A 68 -3.48 16.57 -22.53
C ASP A 68 -4.21 17.25 -23.68
N LYS A 69 -4.91 16.48 -24.51
CA LYS A 69 -5.69 16.98 -25.67
C LYS A 69 -4.86 17.85 -26.63
N GLY A 70 -3.69 17.35 -26.99
CA GLY A 70 -2.77 18.01 -27.92
C GLY A 70 -1.88 19.08 -27.28
N THR A 71 -2.12 19.46 -26.02
CA THR A 71 -1.37 20.52 -25.33
C THR A 71 -0.35 19.93 -24.36
N ALA A 72 0.88 20.42 -24.38
CA ALA A 72 1.90 20.05 -23.40
C ALA A 72 1.48 20.49 -22.00
N VAL A 73 1.66 19.58 -21.02
CA VAL A 73 1.23 19.80 -19.63
C VAL A 73 2.29 19.31 -18.64
N THR A 74 2.28 19.89 -17.45
CA THR A 74 3.03 19.37 -16.31
C THR A 74 2.26 18.19 -15.70
N PRO A 75 2.87 16.98 -15.55
CA PRO A 75 2.16 15.79 -15.08
C PRO A 75 1.43 15.98 -13.75
N LEU A 76 2.02 16.62 -12.75
CA LEU A 76 1.35 16.88 -11.47
C LEU A 76 0.08 17.73 -11.60
N VAL A 77 0.10 18.73 -12.51
CA VAL A 77 -1.08 19.54 -12.80
C VAL A 77 -2.16 18.69 -13.48
N LEU A 78 -1.75 17.86 -14.45
CA LEU A 78 -2.67 16.97 -15.13
C LEU A 78 -3.30 15.95 -14.17
N PHE A 79 -2.51 15.25 -13.34
CA PHE A 79 -3.02 14.29 -12.38
C PHE A 79 -4.04 14.93 -11.43
N LYS A 80 -3.73 16.11 -10.88
CA LYS A 80 -4.67 16.86 -10.04
C LYS A 80 -5.96 17.21 -10.77
N LYS A 81 -5.85 17.74 -12.00
CA LYS A 81 -7.00 18.06 -12.86
C LYS A 81 -7.82 16.81 -13.22
N ALA A 82 -7.17 15.68 -13.40
CA ALA A 82 -7.81 14.39 -13.64
C ALA A 82 -8.50 13.79 -12.39
N GLY A 83 -8.46 14.49 -11.25
CA GLY A 83 -9.14 14.07 -10.01
C GLY A 83 -8.32 13.17 -9.09
N TRP A 84 -7.02 13.00 -9.35
CA TRP A 84 -6.14 12.29 -8.43
C TRP A 84 -5.87 13.13 -7.18
N ASN A 85 -5.74 12.49 -6.03
CA ASN A 85 -5.59 13.18 -4.76
C ASN A 85 -4.36 12.75 -3.93
N ALA A 86 -3.60 11.76 -4.43
CA ALA A 86 -2.40 11.25 -3.74
C ALA A 86 -1.29 10.89 -4.75
N MET A 87 -0.03 10.93 -4.28
CA MET A 87 1.13 10.44 -5.03
C MET A 87 2.00 9.59 -4.12
N ARG A 88 2.56 8.52 -4.68
CA ARG A 88 3.52 7.63 -4.02
C ARG A 88 4.92 7.95 -4.48
N LEU A 89 5.86 7.97 -3.54
CA LEU A 89 7.29 8.07 -3.78
C LEU A 89 8.01 6.92 -3.08
N ARG A 90 8.71 6.10 -3.86
CA ARG A 90 9.64 5.09 -3.34
C ARG A 90 10.92 5.74 -2.86
N PHE A 91 11.58 5.11 -1.90
CA PHE A 91 12.73 5.68 -1.23
C PHE A 91 13.77 4.63 -0.87
N PHE A 92 15.00 4.83 -1.32
CA PHE A 92 16.16 3.97 -1.09
C PHE A 92 17.16 4.60 -0.13
N VAL A 93 18.00 3.78 0.51
CA VAL A 93 18.96 4.25 1.53
C VAL A 93 20.14 4.98 0.87
N ASN A 94 20.96 4.27 0.10
CA ASN A 94 22.12 4.84 -0.61
C ASN A 94 22.23 4.33 -2.06
N PRO A 95 21.25 4.59 -2.93
CA PRO A 95 21.20 3.99 -4.26
C PRO A 95 22.40 4.36 -5.13
N ASN A 96 22.96 5.56 -4.96
CA ASN A 96 24.12 6.02 -5.73
C ASN A 96 25.41 5.28 -5.41
N GLN A 97 25.48 4.63 -4.25
CA GLN A 97 26.65 3.86 -3.80
C GLN A 97 26.51 2.37 -4.03
N TYR A 98 25.35 1.91 -4.46
CA TYR A 98 25.12 0.48 -4.71
C TYR A 98 26.00 -0.04 -5.85
N LYS A 99 26.70 -1.16 -5.61
CA LYS A 99 27.67 -1.78 -6.53
C LYS A 99 27.28 -3.21 -6.93
N GLY A 100 26.10 -3.69 -6.51
CA GLY A 100 25.63 -5.04 -6.86
C GLY A 100 25.43 -5.23 -8.36
N ALA A 101 25.46 -6.48 -8.79
CA ALA A 101 25.30 -6.85 -10.20
C ALA A 101 23.89 -6.50 -10.75
N ASP A 102 22.91 -6.38 -9.87
CA ASP A 102 21.52 -5.98 -10.15
C ASP A 102 21.30 -4.47 -10.01
N ARG A 103 22.35 -3.65 -10.11
CA ARG A 103 22.25 -2.19 -10.09
C ARG A 103 21.35 -1.71 -11.21
N ASP A 104 20.33 -0.94 -10.84
CA ASP A 104 19.39 -0.32 -11.76
C ASP A 104 19.47 1.22 -11.62
N PRO A 105 19.73 1.98 -12.70
CA PRO A 105 19.75 3.44 -12.67
C PRO A 105 18.41 4.05 -12.27
N ASN A 106 17.30 3.32 -12.41
CA ASN A 106 15.97 3.77 -11.97
C ASN A 106 15.77 3.69 -10.44
N ALA A 107 16.67 3.04 -9.71
CA ALA A 107 16.76 3.08 -8.25
C ALA A 107 17.70 4.23 -7.84
N CYS A 108 17.23 5.48 -7.94
CA CYS A 108 18.00 6.69 -7.65
C CYS A 108 17.40 7.56 -6.52
N GLN A 109 16.25 7.18 -5.98
CA GLN A 109 15.45 7.99 -5.09
C GLN A 109 15.97 7.96 -3.64
N ASN A 110 17.04 8.70 -3.38
CA ASN A 110 17.48 9.03 -2.02
C ASN A 110 16.76 10.30 -1.50
N LEU A 111 17.07 10.72 -0.28
CA LEU A 111 16.37 11.84 0.34
C LEU A 111 16.56 13.16 -0.43
N ALA A 112 17.77 13.43 -0.92
CA ALA A 112 18.04 14.63 -1.71
C ALA A 112 17.24 14.65 -3.03
N TYR A 113 17.01 13.48 -3.62
CA TYR A 113 16.24 13.32 -4.83
C TYR A 113 14.73 13.51 -4.59
N ILE A 114 14.16 12.88 -3.54
CA ILE A 114 12.71 12.90 -3.34
C ILE A 114 12.20 14.22 -2.73
N LEU A 115 12.98 14.94 -1.92
CA LEU A 115 12.51 16.14 -1.24
C LEU A 115 11.96 17.23 -2.18
N PRO A 116 12.61 17.58 -3.31
CA PRO A 116 12.05 18.54 -4.25
C PRO A 116 10.72 18.09 -4.85
N LEU A 117 10.60 16.82 -5.21
CA LEU A 117 9.37 16.26 -5.78
C LEU A 117 8.26 16.19 -4.72
N ALA A 118 8.58 15.79 -3.49
CA ALA A 118 7.65 15.80 -2.36
C ALA A 118 7.09 17.21 -2.08
N LYS A 119 7.94 18.25 -2.15
CA LYS A 119 7.50 19.65 -2.03
C LYS A 119 6.50 20.02 -3.11
N ARG A 120 6.76 19.62 -4.36
CA ARG A 120 5.83 19.85 -5.49
C ARG A 120 4.49 19.14 -5.30
N ILE A 121 4.50 17.89 -4.83
CA ILE A 121 3.30 17.12 -4.50
C ILE A 121 2.46 17.85 -3.44
N LYS A 122 3.07 18.24 -2.33
CA LYS A 122 2.38 18.98 -1.25
C LYS A 122 1.88 20.35 -1.72
N ALA A 123 2.66 21.08 -2.51
CA ALA A 123 2.26 22.36 -3.09
C ALA A 123 1.06 22.23 -4.05
N ALA A 124 0.95 21.11 -4.75
CA ALA A 124 -0.24 20.80 -5.56
C ALA A 124 -1.47 20.41 -4.72
N GLY A 125 -1.35 20.37 -3.38
CA GLY A 125 -2.43 19.95 -2.48
C GLY A 125 -2.76 18.46 -2.59
N LEU A 126 -1.77 17.63 -2.95
CA LEU A 126 -1.87 16.19 -3.03
C LEU A 126 -1.36 15.53 -1.76
N LYS A 127 -1.92 14.39 -1.41
CA LYS A 127 -1.43 13.54 -0.33
C LYS A 127 -0.16 12.83 -0.77
N LEU A 128 0.74 12.59 0.19
CA LEU A 128 2.02 11.92 -0.04
C LEU A 128 2.05 10.57 0.65
N LEU A 129 2.25 9.50 -0.12
CA LEU A 129 2.63 8.18 0.36
C LEU A 129 4.14 8.03 0.17
N LEU A 130 4.88 7.82 1.26
CA LEU A 130 6.30 7.52 1.24
C LEU A 130 6.50 6.02 1.39
N ASP A 131 7.20 5.41 0.43
CA ASP A 131 7.50 3.99 0.42
C ASP A 131 8.98 3.73 0.73
N PHE A 132 9.27 3.25 1.93
CA PHE A 132 10.62 2.85 2.32
C PHE A 132 10.95 1.46 1.78
N HIS A 133 11.90 1.37 0.86
CA HIS A 133 12.48 0.08 0.46
C HIS A 133 13.46 -0.49 1.50
N TYR A 134 14.03 0.33 2.36
CA TYR A 134 15.08 -0.05 3.33
C TYR A 134 16.24 -0.82 2.70
N SER A 135 16.58 -0.48 1.48
CA SER A 135 17.65 -1.08 0.68
C SER A 135 18.38 0.00 -0.11
N ASP A 136 19.56 -0.31 -0.62
CA ASP A 136 20.31 0.55 -1.54
C ASP A 136 19.85 0.36 -3.01
N THR A 137 19.02 -0.64 -3.28
CA THR A 137 18.41 -0.94 -4.59
C THR A 137 16.98 -1.41 -4.39
N TRP A 138 16.33 -1.86 -5.46
CA TRP A 138 14.99 -2.43 -5.39
C TRP A 138 14.87 -3.49 -4.29
N ALA A 139 13.85 -3.34 -3.44
CA ALA A 139 13.37 -4.38 -2.56
C ALA A 139 12.06 -4.92 -3.15
N ASP A 140 12.00 -6.21 -3.37
CA ASP A 140 10.89 -6.93 -3.99
C ASP A 140 10.85 -8.39 -3.48
N PRO A 141 9.90 -9.23 -3.87
CA PRO A 141 9.81 -10.61 -3.39
C PRO A 141 11.04 -11.47 -3.65
N ALA A 142 11.86 -11.12 -4.64
CA ALA A 142 13.08 -11.85 -4.98
C ALA A 142 14.32 -11.33 -4.22
N LYS A 143 14.26 -10.10 -3.68
CA LYS A 143 15.41 -9.48 -3.02
C LYS A 143 14.99 -8.43 -1.99
N GLN A 144 15.54 -8.53 -0.81
CA GLN A 144 15.34 -7.61 0.32
C GLN A 144 16.70 -7.33 0.98
N TRP A 145 17.62 -6.77 0.16
CA TRP A 145 19.00 -6.61 0.58
C TRP A 145 19.16 -5.57 1.68
N THR A 146 19.90 -5.93 2.72
CA THR A 146 20.32 -4.98 3.75
C THR A 146 21.25 -3.94 3.11
N PRO A 147 21.08 -2.63 3.38
CA PRO A 147 22.01 -1.61 2.90
C PRO A 147 23.45 -1.93 3.27
N ALA A 148 24.39 -1.67 2.35
CA ALA A 148 25.81 -1.98 2.57
C ALA A 148 26.38 -1.31 3.84
N ALA A 149 25.92 -0.08 4.16
CA ALA A 149 26.31 0.63 5.36
C ALA A 149 25.77 0.01 6.68
N TRP A 150 24.86 -0.97 6.59
CA TRP A 150 24.29 -1.68 7.74
C TRP A 150 24.77 -3.14 7.80
N ALA A 151 25.67 -3.54 6.89
CA ALA A 151 26.27 -4.86 6.89
C ALA A 151 27.04 -5.12 8.21
N GLY A 152 26.95 -6.33 8.72
CA GLY A 152 27.64 -6.72 9.96
C GLY A 152 26.95 -6.32 11.27
N LEU A 153 25.84 -5.59 11.22
CA LEU A 153 25.01 -5.35 12.39
C LEU A 153 24.28 -6.64 12.78
N ASP A 154 24.26 -6.95 14.09
CA ASP A 154 23.38 -7.98 14.61
C ASP A 154 21.89 -7.55 14.54
N ASP A 155 20.96 -8.45 14.83
CA ASP A 155 19.54 -8.19 14.68
C ASP A 155 19.03 -7.04 15.60
N SER A 156 19.58 -6.90 16.79
CA SER A 156 19.24 -5.83 17.72
C SER A 156 19.78 -4.48 17.24
N GLN A 157 21.04 -4.45 16.84
CA GLN A 157 21.68 -3.28 16.25
C GLN A 157 20.99 -2.84 14.96
N LEU A 158 20.59 -3.80 14.11
CA LEU A 158 19.88 -3.53 12.88
C LEU A 158 18.50 -2.91 13.13
N ALA A 159 17.75 -3.42 14.12
CA ALA A 159 16.47 -2.85 14.52
C ALA A 159 16.63 -1.42 15.06
N ALA A 160 17.65 -1.18 15.90
CA ALA A 160 17.96 0.16 16.39
C ALA A 160 18.36 1.12 15.26
N LYS A 161 19.19 0.65 14.32
CA LYS A 161 19.59 1.42 13.13
C LYS A 161 18.40 1.75 12.24
N LEU A 162 17.51 0.80 12.01
CA LEU A 162 16.29 0.99 11.23
C LEU A 162 15.38 2.06 11.86
N LYS A 163 15.16 1.98 13.20
CA LYS A 163 14.40 2.99 13.94
C LYS A 163 15.01 4.37 13.78
N ALA A 164 16.30 4.50 14.05
CA ALA A 164 17.01 5.78 13.98
C ALA A 164 16.98 6.38 12.57
N TYR A 165 17.21 5.56 11.54
CA TYR A 165 17.15 5.97 10.14
C TYR A 165 15.75 6.44 9.73
N THR A 166 14.71 5.69 10.06
CA THR A 166 13.33 6.06 9.77
C THR A 166 12.97 7.40 10.44
N ALA A 167 13.32 7.57 11.72
CA ALA A 167 13.08 8.80 12.45
C ALA A 167 13.85 9.99 11.83
N GLU A 168 15.11 9.79 11.43
CA GLU A 168 15.92 10.83 10.77
C GLU A 168 15.28 11.31 9.47
N VAL A 169 14.90 10.37 8.59
CA VAL A 169 14.29 10.69 7.29
C VAL A 169 12.97 11.44 7.48
N LEU A 170 12.08 10.94 8.32
CA LEU A 170 10.78 11.55 8.58
C LEU A 170 10.91 12.93 9.22
N THR A 171 11.88 13.11 10.14
CA THR A 171 12.19 14.42 10.73
C THR A 171 12.63 15.41 9.66
N LYS A 172 13.54 15.01 8.77
CA LYS A 172 13.99 15.86 7.66
C LYS A 172 12.85 16.22 6.70
N MET A 173 11.98 15.25 6.39
CA MET A 173 10.80 15.51 5.56
C MET A 173 9.86 16.51 6.24
N LYS A 174 9.56 16.32 7.51
CA LYS A 174 8.72 17.23 8.30
C LYS A 174 9.27 18.64 8.36
N GLN A 175 10.57 18.80 8.65
CA GLN A 175 11.27 20.09 8.64
C GLN A 175 11.21 20.80 7.28
N ASN A 176 11.11 20.05 6.19
CA ASN A 176 10.98 20.58 4.83
C ASN A 176 9.53 20.80 4.37
N GLY A 177 8.53 20.63 5.25
CA GLY A 177 7.11 20.77 4.91
C GLY A 177 6.59 19.67 4.01
N THR A 178 7.24 18.49 4.02
CA THR A 178 6.91 17.33 3.18
C THR A 178 6.53 16.11 4.02
N GLU A 179 6.00 16.33 5.24
CA GLU A 179 5.51 15.25 6.10
C GLU A 179 4.55 14.33 5.32
N PRO A 180 4.81 13.02 5.24
CA PRO A 180 3.95 12.09 4.52
C PRO A 180 2.61 11.92 5.24
N ASP A 181 1.55 11.72 4.46
CA ASP A 181 0.21 11.38 4.97
C ASP A 181 0.05 9.86 5.15
N LEU A 182 0.81 9.08 4.36
CA LEU A 182 0.83 7.63 4.35
C LEU A 182 2.29 7.18 4.32
N ILE A 183 2.63 6.15 5.09
CA ILE A 183 4.01 5.62 5.18
C ILE A 183 3.98 4.11 4.99
N GLN A 184 4.69 3.61 4.00
CA GLN A 184 4.89 2.20 3.75
C GLN A 184 6.23 1.78 4.34
N THR A 185 6.21 0.84 5.31
CA THR A 185 7.39 0.37 6.04
C THR A 185 7.91 -0.93 5.44
N GLY A 186 8.56 -0.81 4.30
CA GLY A 186 9.04 -1.90 3.46
C GLY A 186 8.17 -2.11 2.23
N ASN A 187 8.81 -2.42 1.09
CA ASN A 187 8.16 -2.71 -0.19
C ASN A 187 8.08 -4.22 -0.40
N GLU A 188 6.86 -4.74 -0.69
CA GLU A 188 6.58 -6.15 -1.00
C GLU A 188 7.28 -7.14 -0.06
N ILE A 189 7.06 -6.96 1.24
CA ILE A 189 7.76 -7.64 2.34
C ILE A 189 7.18 -9.01 2.71
N SER A 190 6.49 -9.67 1.79
CA SER A 190 5.83 -10.95 2.03
C SER A 190 6.76 -12.03 2.58
N TYR A 191 8.02 -11.95 2.26
CA TYR A 191 9.06 -12.90 2.73
C TYR A 191 9.99 -12.30 3.79
N GLY A 192 9.57 -11.22 4.46
CA GLY A 192 10.42 -10.48 5.38
C GLY A 192 11.20 -9.37 4.69
N MET A 193 12.15 -8.76 5.42
CA MET A 193 13.01 -7.68 4.91
C MET A 193 14.40 -7.71 5.51
N LEU A 194 15.35 -6.96 4.91
CA LEU A 194 16.71 -6.81 5.41
C LEU A 194 17.41 -8.17 5.58
N TRP A 195 17.40 -8.97 4.51
CA TRP A 195 17.90 -10.35 4.55
C TRP A 195 19.42 -10.48 4.68
N GLY A 196 20.18 -9.42 4.47
CA GLY A 196 21.65 -9.40 4.35
C GLY A 196 22.08 -8.93 2.97
N GLN A 197 23.30 -9.34 2.55
CA GLN A 197 23.93 -8.86 1.32
C GLN A 197 23.80 -9.81 0.12
N ASN A 198 23.25 -11.01 0.31
CA ASN A 198 23.14 -12.03 -0.74
C ASN A 198 21.97 -12.99 -0.48
N ALA A 199 21.62 -13.78 -1.50
CA ALA A 199 20.48 -14.70 -1.48
C ALA A 199 20.67 -15.96 -0.61
N ALA A 200 21.87 -16.24 -0.10
CA ALA A 200 22.14 -17.42 0.71
C ALA A 200 21.67 -17.23 2.15
N ILE A 201 20.39 -16.86 2.36
CA ILE A 201 19.95 -16.44 3.68
C ILE A 201 18.76 -17.24 4.14
N ALA A 202 18.95 -17.91 5.27
CA ALA A 202 17.90 -18.58 6.01
C ALA A 202 16.99 -17.58 6.79
N ARG A 203 16.68 -16.40 6.22
CA ARG A 203 15.90 -15.35 6.91
C ARG A 203 14.54 -15.09 6.28
N TYR A 204 14.13 -15.90 5.32
CA TYR A 204 12.82 -15.85 4.71
C TYR A 204 11.70 -16.13 5.71
N CYS A 205 10.59 -15.43 5.53
CA CYS A 205 9.36 -15.60 6.30
C CYS A 205 8.28 -16.27 5.46
N TYR A 206 8.30 -17.61 5.43
CA TYR A 206 7.22 -18.43 4.85
C TYR A 206 6.31 -18.98 5.94
N PRO A 207 5.13 -19.53 5.62
CA PRO A 207 4.29 -20.21 6.59
C PRO A 207 5.02 -21.35 7.33
N SER A 208 5.98 -22.01 6.65
CA SER A 208 6.82 -23.10 7.19
C SER A 208 8.16 -22.63 7.76
N SER A 209 8.46 -21.33 7.74
CA SER A 209 9.74 -20.83 8.27
C SER A 209 9.81 -20.95 9.78
N PRO A 210 11.03 -21.10 10.34
CA PRO A 210 11.24 -21.05 11.78
C PRO A 210 10.66 -19.78 12.42
N GLN A 211 10.11 -19.90 13.61
CA GLN A 211 9.51 -18.76 14.32
C GLN A 211 10.52 -17.64 14.60
N GLU A 212 11.80 -17.96 14.68
CA GLU A 212 12.88 -16.98 14.85
C GLU A 212 12.95 -15.98 13.71
N ASN A 213 12.68 -16.41 12.45
CA ASN A 213 12.63 -15.51 11.30
C ASN A 213 11.48 -14.52 11.44
N TRP A 214 10.31 -15.00 11.85
CA TRP A 214 9.15 -14.13 12.11
C TRP A 214 9.40 -13.18 13.27
N ASN A 215 10.01 -13.65 14.37
CA ASN A 215 10.35 -12.82 15.53
C ASN A 215 11.31 -11.68 15.13
N ARG A 216 12.37 -12.03 14.38
CA ARG A 216 13.30 -11.03 13.83
C ARG A 216 12.58 -10.01 12.95
N PHE A 217 11.80 -10.49 12.01
CA PHE A 217 11.09 -9.63 11.06
C PHE A 217 10.10 -8.68 11.76
N THR A 218 9.31 -9.19 12.69
CA THR A 218 8.38 -8.37 13.48
C THR A 218 9.09 -7.38 14.39
N GLN A 219 10.26 -7.72 14.92
CA GLN A 219 11.11 -6.78 15.67
C GLN A 219 11.55 -5.60 14.78
N LEU A 220 11.96 -5.85 13.55
CA LEU A 220 12.29 -4.80 12.58
C LEU A 220 11.07 -3.92 12.28
N LEU A 221 9.91 -4.51 12.05
CA LEU A 221 8.67 -3.76 11.82
C LEU A 221 8.27 -2.90 13.03
N HIS A 222 8.37 -3.43 14.25
CA HIS A 222 8.16 -2.64 15.46
C HIS A 222 9.08 -1.43 15.54
N ALA A 223 10.35 -1.59 15.18
CA ALA A 223 11.31 -0.50 15.17
C ALA A 223 10.94 0.60 14.14
N ALA A 224 10.57 0.19 12.92
CA ALA A 224 10.17 1.11 11.85
C ALA A 224 8.85 1.84 12.19
N THR A 225 7.82 1.10 12.61
CA THR A 225 6.49 1.67 12.90
C THR A 225 6.50 2.57 14.13
N ALA A 226 7.30 2.24 15.15
CA ALA A 226 7.51 3.11 16.31
C ALA A 226 8.08 4.47 15.91
N ALA A 227 9.10 4.49 15.02
CA ALA A 227 9.64 5.75 14.50
C ALA A 227 8.58 6.54 13.70
N CYS A 228 7.76 5.86 12.91
CA CYS A 228 6.65 6.52 12.18
C CYS A 228 5.66 7.18 13.14
N ARG A 229 5.22 6.49 14.18
CA ARG A 229 4.29 7.06 15.18
C ARG A 229 4.90 8.20 15.96
N GLU A 230 6.18 8.10 16.29
CA GLU A 230 6.90 9.13 17.04
C GLU A 230 7.01 10.45 16.24
N ILE A 231 7.37 10.37 14.97
CA ILE A 231 7.66 11.57 14.15
C ILE A 231 6.43 12.07 13.38
N CYS A 232 5.62 11.14 12.84
CA CYS A 232 4.44 11.43 12.02
C CYS A 232 3.19 10.74 12.59
N PRO A 233 2.70 11.11 13.79
CA PRO A 233 1.62 10.40 14.49
C PRO A 233 0.29 10.41 13.75
N LYS A 234 0.09 11.30 12.79
CA LYS A 234 -1.13 11.40 11.97
C LYS A 234 -1.05 10.56 10.69
N ALA A 235 0.14 10.14 10.29
CA ALA A 235 0.31 9.33 9.09
C ALA A 235 -0.25 7.91 9.30
N LYS A 236 -0.91 7.37 8.27
CA LYS A 236 -1.32 5.97 8.27
C LYS A 236 -0.17 5.09 7.84
N ILE A 237 0.07 4.00 8.56
CA ILE A 237 1.14 3.05 8.29
C ILE A 237 0.60 1.88 7.46
N ILE A 238 1.32 1.53 6.40
CA ILE A 238 0.97 0.48 5.45
C ILE A 238 2.02 -0.65 5.55
N LEU A 239 1.57 -1.89 5.65
CA LEU A 239 2.39 -3.08 5.36
C LEU A 239 2.03 -3.61 3.98
N HIS A 240 3.02 -3.77 3.11
CA HIS A 240 2.83 -4.05 1.70
C HIS A 240 3.25 -5.47 1.30
N THR A 241 2.33 -6.19 0.66
CA THR A 241 2.54 -7.54 0.13
C THR A 241 2.02 -7.67 -1.29
N GLU A 242 2.51 -8.67 -2.06
CA GLU A 242 2.10 -8.94 -3.44
C GLU A 242 1.29 -10.23 -3.60
N ARG A 243 1.01 -10.96 -2.52
CA ARG A 243 0.41 -12.30 -2.56
C ARG A 243 -1.10 -12.31 -2.64
N VAL A 244 -1.64 -11.85 -3.76
CA VAL A 244 -3.08 -11.71 -4.00
C VAL A 244 -3.70 -12.80 -4.88
N SER A 245 -2.91 -13.79 -5.31
CA SER A 245 -3.40 -14.92 -6.11
C SER A 245 -3.77 -16.10 -5.25
N THR A 246 -4.84 -16.81 -5.64
CA THR A 246 -5.22 -18.12 -5.07
C THR A 246 -4.64 -19.27 -5.89
N THR A 247 -4.18 -18.99 -7.10
CA THR A 247 -3.58 -20.01 -7.97
C THR A 247 -2.13 -20.27 -7.60
N GLN A 248 -1.76 -21.54 -7.65
CA GLN A 248 -0.44 -22.04 -7.34
C GLN A 248 0.56 -21.61 -8.40
N GLN A 249 1.38 -20.62 -8.15
CA GLN A 249 2.40 -20.30 -9.13
C GLN A 249 3.81 -20.70 -8.75
N HIS A 250 4.18 -21.01 -7.53
CA HIS A 250 5.49 -21.58 -7.18
C HIS A 250 5.52 -22.37 -5.86
N ASP A 251 4.59 -22.16 -5.01
CA ASP A 251 4.31 -22.99 -3.85
C ASP A 251 2.79 -22.94 -3.59
N ASN A 252 2.24 -24.00 -3.09
CA ASN A 252 0.81 -24.18 -2.81
C ASN A 252 0.24 -23.19 -1.78
N THR A 253 0.84 -22.01 -1.61
CA THR A 253 0.67 -21.21 -0.39
C THR A 253 0.29 -19.76 -0.63
N ASN A 254 0.18 -19.26 -1.87
CA ASN A 254 0.04 -17.83 -2.13
C ASN A 254 -1.05 -17.15 -1.29
N TYR A 255 -2.24 -17.69 -1.32
CA TYR A 255 -3.36 -17.17 -0.57
C TYR A 255 -3.26 -17.46 0.94
N GLN A 256 -2.86 -18.68 1.32
CA GLN A 256 -2.61 -19.02 2.72
C GLN A 256 -1.42 -18.23 3.26
N ALA A 257 -0.40 -17.98 2.43
CA ALA A 257 0.74 -17.17 2.78
C ALA A 257 0.35 -15.70 3.03
N LEU A 258 -0.57 -15.12 2.24
CA LEU A 258 -1.11 -13.79 2.47
C LEU A 258 -1.79 -13.68 3.84
N LEU A 259 -2.71 -14.60 4.15
CA LEU A 259 -3.39 -14.62 5.45
C LEU A 259 -2.42 -14.87 6.60
N ASN A 260 -1.52 -15.85 6.45
CA ASN A 260 -0.50 -16.15 7.45
C ASN A 260 0.38 -14.92 7.76
N PHE A 261 0.80 -14.18 6.72
CA PHE A 261 1.58 -12.97 6.92
C PHE A 261 0.90 -12.00 7.89
N TYR A 262 -0.35 -11.61 7.61
CA TYR A 262 -1.07 -10.66 8.46
C TYR A 262 -1.49 -11.25 9.81
N GLN A 263 -1.68 -12.57 9.91
CA GLN A 263 -1.85 -13.26 11.19
C GLN A 263 -0.60 -13.17 12.07
N GLN A 264 0.60 -13.37 11.50
CA GLN A 264 1.85 -13.17 12.22
C GLN A 264 2.02 -11.73 12.71
N MET A 265 1.64 -10.73 11.88
CA MET A 265 1.64 -9.32 12.28
C MET A 265 0.68 -9.05 13.44
N GLN A 266 -0.51 -9.66 13.41
CA GLN A 266 -1.50 -9.54 14.48
C GLN A 266 -1.02 -10.21 15.78
N LEU A 267 -0.48 -11.42 15.71
CA LEU A 267 0.08 -12.15 16.86
C LEU A 267 1.22 -11.39 17.50
N ALA A 268 2.11 -10.83 16.69
CA ALA A 268 3.21 -10.00 17.16
C ALA A 268 2.79 -8.58 17.57
N LYS A 269 1.51 -8.20 17.38
CA LYS A 269 0.98 -6.85 17.68
C LYS A 269 1.75 -5.73 16.96
N VAL A 270 2.14 -5.96 15.71
CA VAL A 270 2.76 -4.91 14.88
C VAL A 270 1.75 -3.79 14.66
N ASP A 271 2.18 -2.56 14.90
CA ASP A 271 1.32 -1.37 14.77
C ASP A 271 1.29 -0.89 13.32
N TYR A 272 0.17 -1.12 12.63
CA TYR A 272 -0.10 -0.62 11.29
C TYR A 272 -1.60 -0.37 11.10
N ASP A 273 -1.96 0.43 10.11
CA ASP A 273 -3.35 0.81 9.82
C ASP A 273 -3.91 0.09 8.60
N ILE A 274 -3.07 -0.16 7.59
CA ILE A 274 -3.50 -0.48 6.23
C ILE A 274 -2.75 -1.70 5.70
N ILE A 275 -3.49 -2.60 5.09
CA ILE A 275 -2.97 -3.70 4.28
C ILE A 275 -2.73 -3.17 2.86
N GLY A 276 -1.47 -3.08 2.45
CA GLY A 276 -1.06 -2.70 1.10
C GLY A 276 -0.90 -3.93 0.21
N LEU A 277 -1.40 -3.85 -1.01
CA LEU A 277 -1.35 -4.95 -1.98
C LEU A 277 -0.78 -4.47 -3.31
N SER A 278 0.08 -5.30 -3.95
CA SER A 278 0.32 -5.23 -5.39
C SER A 278 -0.63 -6.15 -6.12
N TYR A 279 -1.21 -5.67 -7.22
CA TYR A 279 -1.97 -6.49 -8.13
C TYR A 279 -1.62 -6.20 -9.58
N TYR A 280 -1.00 -7.16 -10.22
CA TYR A 280 -0.69 -7.16 -11.64
C TYR A 280 -1.30 -8.42 -12.27
N PRO A 281 -2.38 -8.31 -13.09
CA PRO A 281 -3.10 -9.49 -13.57
C PRO A 281 -2.21 -10.48 -14.32
N TYR A 282 -1.25 -9.99 -15.07
CA TYR A 282 -0.29 -10.83 -15.82
C TYR A 282 0.63 -11.68 -14.92
N PHE A 283 0.74 -11.38 -13.61
CA PHE A 283 1.46 -12.21 -12.62
C PHE A 283 0.52 -12.88 -11.64
N HIS A 284 -0.57 -12.22 -11.28
CA HIS A 284 -1.42 -12.63 -10.16
C HIS A 284 -2.75 -13.25 -10.61
N GLY A 285 -2.97 -13.39 -11.93
CA GLY A 285 -4.21 -13.96 -12.46
C GLY A 285 -5.38 -12.97 -12.55
N PRO A 286 -6.59 -13.48 -12.81
CA PRO A 286 -7.77 -12.65 -13.06
C PRO A 286 -8.20 -11.84 -11.83
N MET A 287 -9.02 -10.82 -12.05
CA MET A 287 -9.58 -9.97 -10.95
C MET A 287 -10.36 -10.76 -9.91
N SER A 288 -10.90 -11.93 -10.26
CA SER A 288 -11.58 -12.82 -9.31
C SER A 288 -10.65 -13.30 -8.19
N GLU A 289 -9.36 -13.49 -8.48
CA GLU A 289 -8.36 -13.85 -7.47
C GLU A 289 -8.16 -12.69 -6.47
N LEU A 290 -7.95 -11.48 -6.97
CA LEU A 290 -7.85 -10.28 -6.12
C LEU A 290 -9.12 -10.07 -5.29
N ASN A 291 -10.30 -10.21 -5.91
CA ASN A 291 -11.59 -10.09 -5.22
C ASN A 291 -11.72 -11.10 -4.06
N ALA A 292 -11.34 -12.35 -4.29
CA ALA A 292 -11.33 -13.38 -3.27
C ALA A 292 -10.34 -13.08 -2.15
N ALA A 293 -9.13 -12.63 -2.49
CA ALA A 293 -8.12 -12.23 -1.50
C ALA A 293 -8.61 -11.07 -0.61
N ILE A 294 -9.15 -10.01 -1.21
CA ILE A 294 -9.68 -8.85 -0.46
C ILE A 294 -10.83 -9.28 0.45
N SER A 295 -11.80 -10.08 -0.05
CA SER A 295 -12.94 -10.55 0.75
C SER A 295 -12.50 -11.28 2.01
N ARG A 296 -11.44 -12.07 1.92
CA ARG A 296 -10.90 -12.80 3.07
C ARG A 296 -10.10 -11.92 4.01
N LEU A 297 -9.36 -10.95 3.47
CA LEU A 297 -8.68 -9.94 4.30
C LEU A 297 -9.70 -9.11 5.09
N GLU A 298 -10.79 -8.67 4.47
CA GLU A 298 -11.88 -7.95 5.15
C GLU A 298 -12.51 -8.78 6.26
N THR A 299 -12.68 -10.09 6.04
CA THR A 299 -13.22 -11.01 7.04
C THR A 299 -12.26 -11.26 8.20
N SER A 300 -10.98 -11.49 7.89
CA SER A 300 -9.97 -11.88 8.89
C SER A 300 -9.38 -10.69 9.65
N PHE A 301 -9.34 -9.50 9.02
CA PHE A 301 -8.70 -8.29 9.56
C PHE A 301 -9.65 -7.07 9.46
N SER A 302 -10.87 -7.22 9.96
CA SER A 302 -11.98 -6.27 9.82
C SER A 302 -11.70 -4.85 10.35
N SER A 303 -10.68 -4.66 11.19
CA SER A 303 -10.23 -3.36 11.69
C SER A 303 -9.24 -2.63 10.79
N LYS A 304 -8.74 -3.31 9.74
CA LYS A 304 -7.73 -2.74 8.83
C LYS A 304 -8.37 -2.24 7.54
N ASP A 305 -7.87 -1.13 7.03
CA ASP A 305 -8.17 -0.70 5.67
C ASP A 305 -7.26 -1.44 4.68
N ILE A 306 -7.64 -1.46 3.41
CA ILE A 306 -6.91 -2.14 2.35
C ILE A 306 -6.63 -1.11 1.24
N MET A 307 -5.44 -1.16 0.64
CA MET A 307 -5.08 -0.34 -0.53
C MET A 307 -4.38 -1.18 -1.57
N LEU A 308 -4.75 -1.00 -2.83
CA LEU A 308 -3.86 -1.35 -3.92
C LEU A 308 -2.83 -0.23 -4.03
N VAL A 309 -1.63 -0.47 -3.49
CA VAL A 309 -0.53 0.50 -3.53
C VAL A 309 0.28 0.38 -4.82
N GLU A 310 0.09 -0.72 -5.56
CA GLU A 310 0.62 -0.94 -6.89
C GLU A 310 -0.35 -1.72 -7.77
N THR A 311 -0.59 -1.20 -8.98
CA THR A 311 -1.27 -1.91 -10.07
C THR A 311 -0.88 -1.31 -11.42
N GLY A 312 -1.11 -2.04 -12.48
CA GLY A 312 -0.90 -1.56 -13.84
C GLY A 312 -1.42 -2.55 -14.87
N TYR A 313 -1.74 -2.04 -16.06
CA TYR A 313 -2.13 -2.85 -17.21
C TYR A 313 -1.59 -2.22 -18.49
N PRO A 314 -0.86 -2.96 -19.35
CA PRO A 314 -0.31 -2.41 -20.56
C PRO A 314 -1.40 -2.12 -21.60
N TYR A 315 -1.14 -1.12 -22.45
CA TYR A 315 -2.02 -0.83 -23.57
C TYR A 315 -1.42 -1.23 -24.94
N LYS A 316 -0.16 -1.63 -24.99
CA LYS A 316 0.51 -1.84 -26.27
C LYS A 316 1.39 -3.08 -26.32
N TRP A 317 2.17 -3.34 -25.26
CA TRP A 317 3.14 -4.43 -25.23
C TRP A 317 2.83 -5.48 -24.17
N PRO A 318 3.16 -6.74 -24.44
CA PRO A 318 3.13 -7.74 -23.41
C PRO A 318 4.18 -7.45 -22.33
N VAL A 319 3.88 -7.87 -21.12
CA VAL A 319 4.82 -7.81 -19.99
C VAL A 319 5.68 -9.06 -20.00
N GLY A 320 7.01 -8.88 -19.95
CA GLY A 320 7.94 -10.02 -19.86
C GLY A 320 7.71 -10.82 -18.58
N GLY A 321 7.77 -12.15 -18.67
CA GLY A 321 7.55 -13.05 -17.54
C GLY A 321 6.08 -13.21 -17.13
N SER A 322 5.12 -12.73 -17.94
CA SER A 322 3.70 -12.93 -17.72
C SER A 322 3.36 -14.41 -17.61
N THR A 323 2.56 -14.75 -16.61
CA THR A 323 2.08 -16.11 -16.33
C THR A 323 0.58 -16.26 -16.58
N PHE A 324 -0.12 -15.15 -16.81
CA PHE A 324 -1.53 -15.11 -17.12
C PHE A 324 -1.82 -14.15 -18.27
N ASP A 325 -2.58 -14.61 -19.26
CA ASP A 325 -3.03 -13.81 -20.40
C ASP A 325 -4.47 -13.32 -20.18
N TYR A 326 -4.61 -12.00 -20.11
CA TYR A 326 -5.91 -11.34 -19.94
C TYR A 326 -6.38 -10.63 -21.22
N THR A 327 -5.65 -10.82 -22.34
CA THR A 327 -5.90 -10.07 -23.59
C THR A 327 -7.20 -10.44 -24.28
N ALA A 328 -7.72 -11.65 -24.07
CA ALA A 328 -9.05 -12.03 -24.56
C ALA A 328 -10.16 -11.11 -24.03
N GLN A 329 -10.03 -10.64 -22.78
CA GLN A 329 -11.00 -9.74 -22.14
C GLN A 329 -10.61 -8.27 -22.27
N TYR A 330 -9.34 -7.97 -22.14
CA TYR A 330 -8.78 -6.61 -22.21
C TYR A 330 -7.60 -6.59 -23.20
N PRO A 331 -7.84 -6.51 -24.53
CA PRO A 331 -6.77 -6.44 -25.53
C PRO A 331 -5.80 -5.29 -25.25
N TYR A 332 -4.53 -5.47 -25.57
CA TYR A 332 -3.53 -4.40 -25.50
C TYR A 332 -3.88 -3.28 -26.47
N SER A 333 -4.62 -2.33 -25.98
CA SER A 333 -5.06 -1.11 -26.64
C SER A 333 -5.42 -0.05 -25.61
N LEU A 334 -5.50 1.21 -26.01
CA LEU A 334 -5.95 2.29 -25.12
C LEU A 334 -7.33 2.00 -24.51
N GLN A 335 -8.25 1.44 -25.30
CA GLN A 335 -9.58 1.04 -24.85
C GLN A 335 -9.52 -0.19 -23.93
N GLY A 336 -8.63 -1.14 -24.20
CA GLY A 336 -8.45 -2.33 -23.36
C GLY A 336 -7.91 -1.94 -21.99
N GLN A 337 -6.90 -1.07 -21.92
CA GLN A 337 -6.37 -0.53 -20.68
C GLN A 337 -7.46 0.22 -19.88
N GLN A 338 -8.24 1.07 -20.56
CA GLN A 338 -9.34 1.80 -19.94
C GLN A 338 -10.40 0.85 -19.39
N ARG A 339 -10.83 -0.18 -20.15
CA ARG A 339 -11.83 -1.15 -19.72
C ARG A 339 -11.34 -1.98 -18.54
N PHE A 340 -10.06 -2.39 -18.54
CA PHE A 340 -9.45 -3.05 -17.39
C PHE A 340 -9.53 -2.15 -16.15
N THR A 341 -9.12 -0.90 -16.28
CA THR A 341 -9.13 0.08 -15.18
C THR A 341 -10.55 0.30 -14.63
N ALA A 342 -11.54 0.45 -15.51
CA ALA A 342 -12.94 0.60 -15.12
C ALA A 342 -13.48 -0.63 -14.39
N ALA A 343 -13.18 -1.83 -14.89
CA ALA A 343 -13.59 -3.10 -14.26
C ALA A 343 -12.93 -3.28 -12.90
N LEU A 344 -11.64 -2.98 -12.78
CA LEU A 344 -10.91 -3.03 -11.50
C LEU A 344 -11.56 -2.08 -10.48
N ILE A 345 -11.84 -0.84 -10.86
CA ILE A 345 -12.51 0.14 -9.99
C ILE A 345 -13.89 -0.37 -9.55
N THR A 346 -14.67 -0.89 -10.48
CA THR A 346 -16.01 -1.43 -10.19
C THR A 346 -15.93 -2.55 -9.14
N MET A 347 -15.00 -3.47 -9.30
CA MET A 347 -14.77 -4.55 -8.34
C MET A 347 -14.31 -3.99 -6.98
N LEU A 348 -13.31 -3.10 -6.96
CA LEU A 348 -12.78 -2.54 -5.72
C LEU A 348 -13.85 -1.75 -4.93
N LYS A 349 -14.79 -1.09 -5.62
CA LYS A 349 -15.88 -0.34 -4.98
C LYS A 349 -16.91 -1.24 -4.28
N THR A 350 -16.92 -2.54 -4.54
CA THR A 350 -17.76 -3.50 -3.80
C THR A 350 -17.21 -3.79 -2.40
N HIS A 351 -15.95 -3.47 -2.14
CA HIS A 351 -15.25 -3.69 -0.89
C HIS A 351 -15.23 -2.44 -0.02
N LYS A 352 -15.83 -2.51 1.15
CA LYS A 352 -15.98 -1.35 2.04
C LYS A 352 -14.67 -0.85 2.65
N ARG A 353 -13.71 -1.75 2.81
CA ARG A 353 -12.41 -1.47 3.41
C ARG A 353 -11.35 -1.06 2.40
N VAL A 354 -11.63 -1.10 1.10
CA VAL A 354 -10.67 -0.66 0.09
C VAL A 354 -10.71 0.87 -0.01
N THR A 355 -9.61 1.49 0.42
CA THR A 355 -9.49 2.95 0.57
C THR A 355 -8.43 3.57 -0.35
N GLY A 356 -7.67 2.79 -1.11
CA GLY A 356 -6.63 3.34 -1.99
C GLY A 356 -6.41 2.54 -3.27
N LEU A 357 -6.10 3.26 -4.35
CA LEU A 357 -5.74 2.72 -5.66
C LEU A 357 -4.61 3.55 -6.26
N PHE A 358 -3.43 2.95 -6.42
CA PHE A 358 -2.24 3.60 -6.96
C PHE A 358 -1.75 2.86 -8.20
N TRP A 359 -1.59 3.62 -9.29
CA TRP A 359 -1.00 3.10 -10.53
C TRP A 359 0.52 3.10 -10.42
N TRP A 360 1.13 1.99 -10.86
CA TRP A 360 2.58 1.87 -10.88
C TRP A 360 3.17 2.55 -12.11
N TRP A 361 4.07 3.52 -11.90
CA TRP A 361 4.84 4.20 -12.92
C TRP A 361 4.01 4.88 -14.02
N PRO A 362 2.99 5.68 -13.67
CA PRO A 362 2.11 6.34 -14.65
C PRO A 362 2.85 7.33 -15.54
N GLU A 363 3.96 7.91 -15.06
CA GLU A 363 4.77 8.91 -15.75
C GLU A 363 5.73 8.33 -16.79
N TYR A 364 5.78 7.02 -17.00
CA TYR A 364 6.63 6.43 -18.03
C TYR A 364 6.33 7.08 -19.39
N ASN A 365 7.38 7.63 -20.02
CA ASN A 365 7.26 8.38 -21.27
C ASN A 365 8.21 7.83 -22.34
N ALA A 366 7.70 6.94 -23.16
CA ALA A 366 8.43 6.39 -24.32
C ALA A 366 8.30 7.29 -25.57
N PHE A 367 7.47 8.32 -25.56
CA PHE A 367 7.24 9.21 -26.68
C PHE A 367 8.47 10.10 -26.99
N SER A 368 9.05 10.69 -25.96
CA SER A 368 10.09 11.70 -26.14
C SER A 368 11.36 11.42 -25.35
N THR A 369 11.46 10.28 -24.64
CA THR A 369 12.66 9.90 -23.88
C THR A 369 13.07 8.47 -24.14
N GLN A 370 14.35 8.16 -23.86
CA GLN A 370 14.90 6.81 -23.87
C GLN A 370 15.00 6.21 -22.45
N LEU A 371 14.49 6.93 -21.45
CA LEU A 371 14.42 6.39 -20.08
C LEU A 371 13.48 5.20 -20.06
N SER A 372 13.96 4.09 -19.52
CA SER A 372 13.16 2.88 -19.41
C SER A 372 12.05 3.04 -18.37
N GLY A 373 10.98 2.30 -18.56
CA GLY A 373 9.92 2.07 -17.58
C GLY A 373 9.73 0.59 -17.39
N TRP A 374 9.14 0.25 -16.28
CA TRP A 374 8.88 -1.13 -15.95
C TRP A 374 7.47 -1.55 -16.39
N TYR A 375 7.37 -2.76 -16.94
CA TYR A 375 6.12 -3.39 -17.38
C TYR A 375 5.29 -2.63 -18.43
N ASN A 376 5.86 -1.63 -19.06
CA ASN A 376 5.22 -0.95 -20.18
C ASN A 376 3.71 -0.67 -19.97
N ALA A 377 3.34 -0.28 -18.76
CA ALA A 377 1.95 0.06 -18.40
C ALA A 377 1.77 1.57 -18.20
N PRO A 378 2.28 2.43 -19.12
CA PRO A 378 2.22 3.87 -18.95
C PRO A 378 0.79 4.38 -19.05
N LEU A 379 0.56 5.58 -18.51
CA LEU A 379 -0.66 6.34 -18.75
C LEU A 379 -0.47 7.49 -19.76
N PHE A 380 0.64 7.42 -20.53
CA PHE A 380 0.90 8.30 -21.66
C PHE A 380 1.21 7.46 -22.91
N ASP A 381 0.58 7.82 -24.02
CA ASP A 381 0.75 7.11 -25.28
C ASP A 381 2.18 7.27 -25.82
N SER A 382 2.83 6.16 -26.14
CA SER A 382 4.23 6.11 -26.59
C SER A 382 4.47 6.71 -27.99
N THR A 383 3.41 7.01 -28.74
CA THR A 383 3.49 7.57 -30.09
C THR A 383 3.18 9.06 -30.09
N THR A 384 2.31 9.54 -29.22
CA THR A 384 1.80 10.91 -29.23
C THR A 384 2.19 11.71 -27.99
N GLY A 385 2.51 11.04 -26.88
CA GLY A 385 2.71 11.65 -25.55
C GLY A 385 1.41 12.06 -24.87
N GLU A 386 0.25 11.73 -25.45
CA GLU A 386 -1.07 12.03 -24.89
C GLU A 386 -1.39 11.16 -23.69
N ALA A 387 -2.05 11.75 -22.70
CA ALA A 387 -2.62 11.00 -21.59
C ALA A 387 -3.64 9.96 -22.06
N THR A 388 -3.50 8.72 -21.63
CA THR A 388 -4.42 7.63 -22.01
C THR A 388 -5.79 7.80 -21.34
N PRO A 389 -6.88 7.25 -21.90
CA PRO A 389 -8.19 7.27 -21.27
C PRO A 389 -8.22 6.67 -19.88
N ALA A 390 -7.35 5.68 -19.58
CA ALA A 390 -7.24 5.05 -18.28
C ALA A 390 -6.82 6.03 -17.18
N LEU A 391 -6.00 7.05 -17.50
CA LEU A 391 -5.59 8.08 -16.55
C LEU A 391 -6.81 8.82 -15.94
N TYR A 392 -7.78 9.14 -16.77
CA TYR A 392 -9.01 9.84 -16.36
C TYR A 392 -10.04 8.89 -15.71
N GLU A 393 -9.94 7.60 -16.03
CA GLU A 393 -10.82 6.57 -15.43
C GLU A 393 -10.57 6.43 -13.93
N LEU A 394 -9.30 6.52 -13.50
CA LEU A 394 -8.88 6.25 -12.11
C LEU A 394 -9.62 7.10 -11.06
N LYS A 395 -9.98 8.36 -11.36
CA LYS A 395 -10.72 9.22 -10.41
C LYS A 395 -12.03 8.61 -9.92
N LYS A 396 -12.69 7.78 -10.74
CA LYS A 396 -13.97 7.14 -10.40
C LYS A 396 -13.88 6.22 -9.18
N PHE A 397 -12.67 5.83 -8.78
CA PHE A 397 -12.48 5.11 -7.54
C PHE A 397 -12.78 5.96 -6.30
N ALA A 398 -12.50 7.25 -6.34
CA ALA A 398 -12.71 8.19 -5.24
C ALA A 398 -14.10 8.91 -5.30
N GLU A 399 -14.79 8.80 -6.43
CA GLU A 399 -16.18 9.23 -6.60
C GLU A 399 -17.13 8.16 -6.02
#